data_a79cefece8ca6bb23743e9169b84fedd
#
_entry.id   a79cefece8ca6bb23743e9169b84fedd
#
_cell.length_a   1.000
_cell.length_b   1.000
_cell.length_c   1.000
_cell.angle_alpha   90.00
_cell.angle_beta   90.00
_cell.angle_gamma   90.00
#
_symmetry.space_group_name_H-M   'P 1'
#
loop_
_entity.id
_entity.type
_entity.pdbx_description
1 polymer ?
#
loop_
_entity_poly.entity_id
_entity_poly.type
_entity_poly.pdbx_seq_one_letter_code
_entity_poly.pdbx_strand_id
1 'polypeptide(L)'
;MRKQLATAALLLAATLGTQAQQKPSLAPKDKTQASLRLNPVQERAKRLSDQMVRDLRLNGYQANRLRAINDDKVAKMAAIERKNAGNPKLIDEQCQGVCKERDRELQAVLSNDQYTDYYGSRSAFYKFDKDYASQSANANATFVNSVQNPSPASSGAVIAPARNTAPQTR
;
A
#
# COMPACT_ATOMS: atom_id res chain seq x y z
N MET A 1 -51.41 -26.62 29.63
CA MET A 1 -52.30 -26.01 30.63
C MET A 1 -51.80 -24.62 30.97
N ARG A 2 -52.73 -23.64 30.83
CA ARG A 2 -52.77 -22.29 31.45
C ARG A 2 -51.59 -21.35 31.11
N LYS A 3 -51.77 -20.42 30.14
CA LYS A 3 -52.47 -19.11 30.26
C LYS A 3 -52.03 -18.30 31.47
N GLN A 4 -51.35 -17.20 31.23
CA GLN A 4 -51.66 -15.92 31.83
C GLN A 4 -51.21 -14.79 30.93
N LEU A 5 -52.14 -13.99 30.52
CA LEU A 5 -52.10 -12.66 29.96
C LEU A 5 -51.89 -11.66 31.10
N ALA A 6 -51.09 -10.66 30.94
CA ALA A 6 -51.19 -9.43 31.72
C ALA A 6 -50.83 -8.23 30.82
N THR A 7 -51.85 -7.51 30.51
CA THR A 7 -51.92 -6.16 29.93
C THR A 7 -51.57 -5.10 30.96
N ALA A 8 -51.00 -3.99 30.51
CA ALA A 8 -51.17 -2.59 30.97
C ALA A 8 -49.84 -1.85 30.82
N ALA A 9 -49.70 -0.62 30.48
CA ALA A 9 -50.56 0.48 30.20
C ALA A 9 -49.76 1.59 29.50
N LEU A 10 -50.45 2.32 28.66
CA LEU A 10 -50.03 3.56 27.99
C LEU A 10 -49.57 4.63 28.98
N LEU A 11 -48.49 5.32 28.74
CA LEU A 11 -48.26 6.68 29.13
C LEU A 11 -47.61 7.46 27.99
N LEU A 12 -48.40 8.24 27.28
CA LEU A 12 -48.00 9.32 26.39
C LEU A 12 -47.41 10.45 27.23
N ALA A 13 -46.15 10.77 27.02
CA ALA A 13 -45.60 12.05 27.39
C ALA A 13 -45.15 12.78 26.13
N ALA A 14 -45.99 13.70 25.68
CA ALA A 14 -45.68 14.62 24.59
C ALA A 14 -44.69 15.69 25.11
N THR A 15 -43.44 15.59 24.78
CA THR A 15 -42.49 16.68 24.91
C THR A 15 -42.35 17.40 23.58
N LEU A 16 -42.91 18.57 23.48
CA LEU A 16 -42.68 19.57 22.44
C LEU A 16 -41.21 20.01 22.53
N GLY A 17 -40.32 19.29 21.85
CA GLY A 17 -38.93 19.72 21.65
C GLY A 17 -38.86 20.63 20.43
N THR A 18 -38.62 21.93 20.69
CA THR A 18 -38.25 22.93 19.68
C THR A 18 -37.09 22.42 18.84
N GLN A 19 -37.35 22.07 17.60
CA GLN A 19 -36.33 21.82 16.61
C GLN A 19 -35.68 23.14 16.20
N ALA A 20 -34.53 23.46 16.79
CA ALA A 20 -33.63 24.45 16.22
C ALA A 20 -33.21 23.98 14.84
N GLN A 21 -33.70 24.62 13.80
CA GLN A 21 -33.27 24.44 12.41
C GLN A 21 -31.79 24.78 12.31
N GLN A 22 -30.91 23.77 12.41
CA GLN A 22 -29.53 23.91 11.96
C GLN A 22 -29.55 24.09 10.46
N LYS A 23 -29.26 25.31 10.00
CA LYS A 23 -28.91 25.59 8.61
C LYS A 23 -27.86 24.58 8.17
N PRO A 24 -28.05 23.90 7.02
CA PRO A 24 -26.98 23.08 6.47
C PRO A 24 -25.82 24.01 6.13
N SER A 25 -24.75 23.90 6.89
CA SER A 25 -23.47 24.51 6.55
C SER A 25 -23.00 23.88 5.25
N LEU A 26 -23.05 24.64 4.17
CA LEU A 26 -22.39 24.32 2.91
C LEU A 26 -20.88 24.55 3.09
N ALA A 27 -20.27 23.83 4.03
CA ALA A 27 -18.83 23.69 4.01
C ALA A 27 -18.50 22.87 2.75
N PRO A 28 -17.58 23.34 1.88
CA PRO A 28 -17.10 22.52 0.78
C PRO A 28 -16.58 21.23 1.41
N LYS A 29 -17.20 20.11 1.09
CA LYS A 29 -16.59 18.81 1.35
C LYS A 29 -15.33 18.79 0.50
N ASP A 30 -14.22 19.15 1.13
CA ASP A 30 -12.90 18.94 0.58
C ASP A 30 -12.77 17.45 0.32
N LYS A 31 -13.01 17.08 -0.95
CA LYS A 31 -12.84 15.73 -1.46
C LYS A 31 -11.35 15.46 -1.70
N THR A 32 -10.53 15.90 -0.81
CA THR A 32 -9.21 15.32 -0.65
C THR A 32 -9.43 13.95 -0.03
N GLN A 33 -9.92 13.02 -0.86
CA GLN A 33 -9.70 11.61 -0.56
C GLN A 33 -8.19 11.47 -0.45
N ALA A 34 -7.69 11.53 0.77
CA ALA A 34 -6.38 11.00 1.07
C ALA A 34 -6.43 9.57 0.54
N SER A 35 -5.91 9.36 -0.67
CA SER A 35 -5.75 8.04 -1.23
C SER A 35 -5.01 7.27 -0.15
N LEU A 36 -5.67 6.23 0.40
CA LEU A 36 -5.10 5.37 1.41
C LEU A 36 -3.77 4.87 0.85
N ARG A 37 -2.69 5.51 1.26
CA ARG A 37 -1.35 5.10 0.82
C ARG A 37 -1.14 3.72 1.41
N LEU A 38 -0.98 2.76 0.54
CA LEU A 38 -0.62 1.41 0.93
C LEU A 38 0.69 1.50 1.74
N ASN A 39 0.79 0.68 2.79
CA ASN A 39 2.09 0.56 3.46
C ASN A 39 3.11 -0.11 2.51
N PRO A 40 4.42 0.06 2.74
CA PRO A 40 5.44 -0.46 1.83
C PRO A 40 5.33 -1.97 1.54
N VAL A 41 4.85 -2.76 2.51
CA VAL A 41 4.66 -4.21 2.34
C VAL A 41 3.47 -4.51 1.41
N GLN A 42 2.38 -3.78 1.57
CA GLN A 42 1.20 -3.90 0.69
C GLN A 42 1.51 -3.42 -0.73
N GLU A 43 2.25 -2.33 -0.88
CA GLU A 43 2.68 -1.86 -2.21
C GLU A 43 3.58 -2.89 -2.90
N ARG A 44 4.51 -3.51 -2.16
CA ARG A 44 5.35 -4.60 -2.65
C ARG A 44 4.50 -5.79 -3.13
N ALA A 45 3.55 -6.25 -2.32
CA ALA A 45 2.65 -7.35 -2.66
C ALA A 45 1.78 -7.04 -3.88
N LYS A 46 1.28 -5.80 -3.95
CA LYS A 46 0.50 -5.32 -5.09
C LYS A 46 1.30 -5.35 -6.39
N ARG A 47 2.54 -4.82 -6.38
CA ARG A 47 3.41 -4.80 -7.57
C ARG A 47 3.75 -6.20 -8.07
N LEU A 48 4.09 -7.11 -7.15
CA LEU A 48 4.33 -8.50 -7.49
C LEU A 48 3.08 -9.14 -8.10
N SER A 49 1.92 -8.91 -7.51
CA SER A 49 0.66 -9.44 -8.01
C SER A 49 0.31 -8.92 -9.39
N ASP A 50 0.46 -7.62 -9.61
CA ASP A 50 0.17 -7.00 -10.90
C ASP A 50 1.11 -7.51 -12.01
N GLN A 51 2.37 -7.79 -11.68
CA GLN A 51 3.31 -8.43 -12.60
C GLN A 51 2.84 -9.84 -12.95
N MET A 52 2.56 -10.67 -11.94
CA MET A 52 2.14 -12.05 -12.14
C MET A 52 0.80 -12.16 -12.89
N VAL A 53 -0.16 -11.26 -12.60
CA VAL A 53 -1.46 -11.22 -13.31
C VAL A 53 -1.27 -10.99 -14.81
N ARG A 54 -0.37 -10.07 -15.18
CA ARG A 54 -0.07 -9.79 -16.60
C ARG A 54 0.64 -10.96 -17.26
N ASP A 55 1.69 -11.46 -16.64
CA ASP A 55 2.57 -12.47 -17.25
C ASP A 55 1.84 -13.82 -17.42
N LEU A 56 1.01 -14.19 -16.45
CA LEU A 56 0.25 -15.45 -16.46
C LEU A 56 -1.16 -15.30 -17.06
N ARG A 57 -1.55 -14.12 -17.54
CA ARG A 57 -2.84 -13.83 -18.17
C ARG A 57 -4.02 -14.29 -17.32
N LEU A 58 -4.00 -13.94 -16.03
CA LEU A 58 -5.01 -14.41 -15.08
C LEU A 58 -6.36 -13.72 -15.28
N ASN A 59 -7.45 -14.48 -15.14
CA ASN A 59 -8.78 -13.92 -15.07
C ASN A 59 -9.05 -13.20 -13.73
N GLY A 60 -10.18 -12.49 -13.63
CA GLY A 60 -10.50 -11.68 -12.45
C GLY A 60 -10.58 -12.48 -11.14
N TYR A 61 -11.13 -13.70 -11.17
CA TYR A 61 -11.17 -14.57 -10.00
C TYR A 61 -9.77 -15.00 -9.56
N GLN A 62 -8.97 -15.50 -10.49
CA GLN A 62 -7.59 -15.93 -10.25
C GLN A 62 -6.73 -14.77 -9.75
N ALA A 63 -6.88 -13.59 -10.36
CA ALA A 63 -6.17 -12.38 -9.96
C ALA A 63 -6.48 -11.98 -8.50
N ASN A 64 -7.73 -12.06 -8.08
CA ASN A 64 -8.11 -11.77 -6.69
C ASN A 64 -7.54 -12.78 -5.71
N ARG A 65 -7.57 -14.08 -6.07
CA ARG A 65 -6.96 -15.14 -5.24
C ARG A 65 -5.43 -14.98 -5.14
N LEU A 66 -4.78 -14.69 -6.27
CA LEU A 66 -3.33 -14.43 -6.31
C LEU A 66 -2.95 -13.23 -5.42
N ARG A 67 -3.70 -12.13 -5.47
CA ARG A 67 -3.45 -10.96 -4.62
C ARG A 67 -3.49 -11.32 -3.14
N ALA A 68 -4.52 -12.04 -2.71
CA ALA A 68 -4.64 -12.48 -1.31
C ALA A 68 -3.47 -13.38 -0.89
N ILE A 69 -3.04 -14.29 -1.77
CA ILE A 69 -1.87 -15.15 -1.51
C ILE A 69 -0.60 -14.30 -1.40
N ASN A 70 -0.37 -13.39 -2.33
CA ASN A 70 0.84 -12.56 -2.31
C ASN A 70 0.86 -11.58 -1.13
N ASP A 71 -0.30 -11.03 -0.70
CA ASP A 71 -0.39 -10.19 0.49
C ASP A 71 0.12 -10.95 1.74
N ASP A 72 -0.31 -12.19 1.93
CA ASP A 72 0.17 -13.04 3.03
C ASP A 72 1.66 -13.38 2.89
N LYS A 73 2.07 -13.85 1.70
CA LYS A 73 3.45 -14.31 1.51
C LYS A 73 4.47 -13.18 1.59
N VAL A 74 4.18 -12.02 1.01
CA VAL A 74 5.06 -10.85 1.08
C VAL A 74 5.13 -10.30 2.50
N ALA A 75 4.03 -10.33 3.25
CA ALA A 75 4.04 -9.95 4.67
C ALA A 75 4.95 -10.88 5.50
N LYS A 76 4.90 -12.20 5.27
CA LYS A 76 5.80 -13.18 5.90
C LYS A 76 7.26 -12.93 5.53
N MET A 77 7.56 -12.71 4.25
CA MET A 77 8.92 -12.40 3.78
C MET A 77 9.46 -11.13 4.43
N ALA A 78 8.68 -10.06 4.45
CA ALA A 78 9.07 -8.80 5.09
C ALA A 78 9.32 -8.95 6.61
N ALA A 79 8.58 -9.84 7.29
CA ALA A 79 8.82 -10.15 8.70
C ALA A 79 10.14 -10.92 8.89
N ILE A 80 10.45 -11.89 8.02
CA ILE A 80 11.69 -12.65 8.01
C ILE A 80 12.89 -11.71 7.78
N GLU A 81 12.80 -10.83 6.77
CA GLU A 81 13.82 -9.84 6.43
C GLU A 81 14.15 -8.92 7.61
N ARG A 82 13.11 -8.40 8.28
CA ARG A 82 13.30 -7.54 9.48
C ARG A 82 13.90 -8.29 10.66
N LYS A 83 13.43 -9.52 10.91
CA LYS A 83 13.90 -10.34 12.05
C LYS A 83 15.36 -10.74 11.90
N ASN A 84 15.79 -11.00 10.68
CA ASN A 84 17.10 -11.54 10.38
C ASN A 84 18.01 -10.52 9.65
N ALA A 85 17.75 -9.23 9.83
CA ALA A 85 18.56 -8.15 9.23
C ALA A 85 20.04 -8.37 9.56
N GLY A 86 20.88 -8.45 8.53
CA GLY A 86 22.31 -8.76 8.68
C GLY A 86 22.69 -10.23 8.44
N ASN A 87 21.71 -11.15 8.28
CA ASN A 87 21.98 -12.52 7.91
C ASN A 87 21.27 -12.91 6.59
N PRO A 88 21.83 -12.51 5.44
CA PRO A 88 21.19 -12.71 4.12
C PRO A 88 20.98 -14.20 3.79
N LYS A 89 21.86 -15.07 4.24
CA LYS A 89 21.72 -16.52 4.01
C LYS A 89 20.47 -17.09 4.71
N LEU A 90 20.24 -16.71 5.95
CA LEU A 90 19.06 -17.14 6.71
C LEU A 90 17.78 -16.55 6.15
N ILE A 91 17.83 -15.29 5.68
CA ILE A 91 16.70 -14.65 4.97
C ILE A 91 16.33 -15.45 3.73
N ASP A 92 17.31 -15.76 2.88
CA ASP A 92 17.06 -16.51 1.64
C ASP A 92 16.50 -17.90 1.92
N GLU A 93 17.03 -18.62 2.90
CA GLU A 93 16.54 -19.94 3.30
C GLU A 93 15.07 -19.90 3.78
N GLN A 94 14.76 -18.98 4.68
CA GLN A 94 13.40 -18.86 5.22
C GLN A 94 12.41 -18.36 4.17
N CYS A 95 12.80 -17.40 3.32
CA CYS A 95 11.97 -16.91 2.21
C CYS A 95 11.69 -17.98 1.17
N GLN A 96 12.64 -18.91 0.92
CA GLN A 96 12.39 -20.07 0.07
C GLN A 96 11.27 -20.97 0.63
N GLY A 97 11.18 -21.10 1.96
CA GLY A 97 10.08 -21.78 2.61
C GLY A 97 8.72 -21.15 2.30
N VAL A 98 8.65 -19.82 2.40
CA VAL A 98 7.45 -19.05 2.06
C VAL A 98 7.11 -19.18 0.57
N CYS A 99 8.12 -19.19 -0.32
CA CYS A 99 7.90 -19.43 -1.76
C CYS A 99 7.28 -20.82 -2.02
N LYS A 100 7.73 -21.87 -1.33
CA LYS A 100 7.14 -23.20 -1.46
C LYS A 100 5.68 -23.26 -0.97
N GLU A 101 5.32 -22.47 0.05
CA GLU A 101 3.92 -22.31 0.44
C GLU A 101 3.10 -21.65 -0.68
N ARG A 102 3.62 -20.56 -1.25
CA ARG A 102 2.99 -19.89 -2.39
C ARG A 102 2.78 -20.83 -3.57
N ASP A 103 3.79 -21.63 -3.93
CA ASP A 103 3.71 -22.60 -5.02
C ASP A 103 2.52 -23.55 -4.84
N ARG A 104 2.34 -24.11 -3.64
CA ARG A 104 1.22 -25.01 -3.34
C ARG A 104 -0.14 -24.33 -3.41
N GLU A 105 -0.25 -23.09 -2.93
CA GLU A 105 -1.52 -22.36 -2.97
C GLU A 105 -1.88 -21.93 -4.38
N LEU A 106 -0.90 -21.55 -5.20
CA LEU A 106 -1.13 -21.19 -6.60
C LEU A 106 -1.48 -22.38 -7.47
N GLN A 107 -0.98 -23.57 -7.15
CA GLN A 107 -1.37 -24.79 -7.84
C GLN A 107 -2.88 -25.07 -7.74
N ALA A 108 -3.52 -24.68 -6.67
CA ALA A 108 -4.96 -24.82 -6.48
C ALA A 108 -5.80 -23.72 -7.18
N VAL A 109 -5.17 -22.65 -7.67
CA VAL A 109 -5.84 -21.48 -8.26
C VAL A 109 -5.65 -21.39 -9.78
N LEU A 110 -4.48 -21.81 -10.26
CA LEU A 110 -4.08 -21.70 -11.65
C LEU A 110 -4.51 -22.93 -12.44
N SER A 111 -4.72 -22.76 -13.75
CA SER A 111 -4.81 -23.90 -14.66
C SER A 111 -3.45 -24.58 -14.78
N ASN A 112 -3.41 -25.80 -15.33
CA ASN A 112 -2.16 -26.54 -15.51
C ASN A 112 -1.13 -25.76 -16.34
N ASP A 113 -1.57 -25.12 -17.42
CA ASP A 113 -0.70 -24.33 -18.29
C ASP A 113 -0.17 -23.10 -17.55
N GLN A 114 -1.05 -22.35 -16.89
CA GLN A 114 -0.66 -21.19 -16.09
C GLN A 114 0.28 -21.57 -14.94
N TYR A 115 0.05 -22.72 -14.30
CA TYR A 115 0.95 -23.18 -13.24
C TYR A 115 2.32 -23.58 -13.78
N THR A 116 2.37 -24.19 -14.96
CA THR A 116 3.63 -24.51 -15.65
C THR A 116 4.41 -23.24 -15.96
N ASP A 117 3.75 -22.21 -16.53
CA ASP A 117 4.35 -20.91 -16.83
C ASP A 117 4.84 -20.21 -15.55
N TYR A 118 4.01 -20.22 -14.49
CA TYR A 118 4.38 -19.71 -13.18
C TYR A 118 5.63 -20.42 -12.63
N TYR A 119 5.62 -21.76 -12.63
CA TYR A 119 6.69 -22.56 -12.06
C TYR A 119 8.02 -22.35 -12.82
N GLY A 120 7.97 -22.20 -14.12
CA GLY A 120 9.13 -21.85 -14.94
C GLY A 120 9.67 -20.44 -14.65
N SER A 121 8.78 -19.49 -14.31
CA SER A 121 9.12 -18.09 -14.07
C SER A 121 9.29 -17.72 -12.60
N ARG A 122 9.13 -18.65 -11.66
CA ARG A 122 9.10 -18.37 -10.22
C ARG A 122 10.35 -17.68 -9.68
N SER A 123 11.52 -18.00 -10.23
CA SER A 123 12.78 -17.36 -9.86
C SER A 123 12.82 -15.89 -10.27
N ALA A 124 12.25 -15.57 -11.43
CA ALA A 124 12.14 -14.19 -11.91
C ALA A 124 11.17 -13.39 -11.03
N PHE A 125 10.03 -13.96 -10.62
CA PHE A 125 9.11 -13.32 -9.69
C PHE A 125 9.73 -13.09 -8.31
N TYR A 126 10.50 -14.06 -7.80
CA TYR A 126 11.23 -13.89 -6.55
C TYR A 126 12.28 -12.78 -6.65
N LYS A 127 13.03 -12.74 -7.73
CA LYS A 127 14.01 -11.68 -7.98
C LYS A 127 13.34 -10.32 -8.07
N PHE A 128 12.26 -10.20 -8.83
CA PHE A 128 11.49 -8.95 -8.96
C PHE A 128 11.03 -8.41 -7.60
N ASP A 129 10.50 -9.29 -6.76
CA ASP A 129 10.06 -8.95 -5.40
C ASP A 129 11.22 -8.49 -4.51
N LYS A 130 12.35 -9.19 -4.54
CA LYS A 130 13.56 -8.88 -3.78
C LYS A 130 14.20 -7.56 -4.22
N ASP A 131 14.29 -7.33 -5.52
CA ASP A 131 14.83 -6.08 -6.09
C ASP A 131 13.99 -4.87 -5.64
N TYR A 132 12.66 -5.00 -5.68
CA TYR A 132 11.77 -3.95 -5.20
C TYR A 132 11.94 -3.66 -3.70
N ALA A 133 12.06 -4.71 -2.87
CA ALA A 133 12.30 -4.56 -1.44
C ALA A 133 13.61 -3.80 -1.16
N SER A 134 14.67 -4.15 -1.88
CA SER A 134 15.99 -3.51 -1.76
C SER A 134 15.96 -2.04 -2.19
N GLN A 135 15.30 -1.72 -3.30
CA GLN A 135 15.14 -0.35 -3.79
C GLN A 135 14.35 0.51 -2.80
N SER A 136 13.26 -0.02 -2.25
CA SER A 136 12.44 0.68 -1.27
C SER A 136 13.19 0.96 0.04
N ALA A 137 14.01 0.03 0.49
CA ALA A 137 14.87 0.21 1.66
C ALA A 137 15.90 1.31 1.44
N ASN A 138 16.56 1.33 0.28
CA ASN A 138 17.55 2.33 -0.09
C ASN A 138 16.94 3.73 -0.25
N ALA A 139 15.77 3.85 -0.86
CA ALA A 139 15.05 5.11 -1.01
C ALA A 139 14.70 5.72 0.36
N ASN A 140 14.24 4.90 1.31
CA ASN A 140 13.95 5.35 2.66
C ASN A 140 15.23 5.78 3.41
N ALA A 141 16.31 5.03 3.27
CA ALA A 141 17.59 5.39 3.88
C ALA A 141 18.13 6.73 3.34
N THR A 142 18.05 6.95 2.04
CA THR A 142 18.46 8.20 1.39
C THR A 142 17.61 9.37 1.88
N PHE A 143 16.30 9.19 1.98
CA PHE A 143 15.39 10.22 2.49
C PHE A 143 15.72 10.59 3.95
N VAL A 144 15.89 9.60 4.83
CA VAL A 144 16.24 9.83 6.23
C VAL A 144 17.55 10.56 6.35
N ASN A 145 18.58 10.18 5.59
CA ASN A 145 19.88 10.84 5.60
C ASN A 145 19.80 12.28 5.10
N SER A 146 19.00 12.57 4.09
CA SER A 146 18.82 13.93 3.56
C SER A 146 18.07 14.84 4.54
N VAL A 147 17.17 14.29 5.36
CA VAL A 147 16.46 15.04 6.41
C VAL A 147 17.35 15.27 7.63
N GLN A 148 18.17 14.29 8.01
CA GLN A 148 19.06 14.39 9.17
C GLN A 148 20.33 15.21 8.88
N ASN A 149 20.76 15.27 7.64
CA ASN A 149 21.95 16.01 7.20
C ASN A 149 21.60 16.83 5.94
N PRO A 150 20.81 17.91 6.08
CA PRO A 150 20.48 18.73 4.93
C PRO A 150 21.79 19.29 4.36
N SER A 151 22.04 18.99 3.07
CA SER A 151 23.15 19.65 2.36
C SER A 151 23.03 21.16 2.56
N PRO A 152 24.12 21.88 2.86
CA PRO A 152 24.06 23.32 2.97
C PRO A 152 23.43 23.85 1.69
N ALA A 153 22.32 24.57 1.85
CA ALA A 153 21.64 25.21 0.73
C ALA A 153 22.70 25.95 -0.08
N SER A 154 22.82 25.62 -1.35
CA SER A 154 23.71 26.37 -2.26
C SER A 154 23.32 27.84 -2.12
N SER A 155 24.25 28.59 -1.58
CA SER A 155 24.14 30.02 -1.31
C SER A 155 23.49 30.69 -2.50
N GLY A 156 22.35 31.35 -2.25
CA GLY A 156 21.47 31.90 -3.27
C GLY A 156 22.21 32.61 -4.38
N ALA A 157 21.75 32.40 -5.60
CA ALA A 157 22.08 33.25 -6.71
C ALA A 157 21.70 34.68 -6.31
N VAL A 158 22.70 35.50 -6.02
CA VAL A 158 22.56 36.95 -5.82
C VAL A 158 22.14 37.51 -7.18
N ILE A 159 20.87 37.80 -7.35
CA ILE A 159 20.39 38.55 -8.50
C ILE A 159 20.95 39.97 -8.33
N ALA A 160 22.04 40.28 -9.03
CA ALA A 160 22.57 41.61 -9.10
C ALA A 160 21.53 42.51 -9.76
N PRO A 161 21.22 43.71 -9.21
CA PRO A 161 20.28 44.63 -9.84
C PRO A 161 20.78 45.04 -11.20
N ALA A 162 19.88 45.02 -12.19
CA ALA A 162 20.15 45.44 -13.55
C ALA A 162 20.63 46.91 -13.53
N ARG A 163 21.84 47.19 -14.06
CA ARG A 163 22.39 48.53 -14.22
C ARG A 163 21.65 49.23 -15.35
N ASN A 164 20.76 50.16 -14.99
CA ASN A 164 20.11 51.06 -15.97
C ASN A 164 21.19 51.93 -16.66
N THR A 165 21.55 51.59 -17.86
CA THR A 165 22.26 52.46 -18.78
C THR A 165 21.26 53.35 -19.50
N ALA A 166 21.17 54.58 -19.07
CA ALA A 166 20.45 55.64 -19.81
C ALA A 166 21.17 55.91 -21.16
N PRO A 167 20.43 56.14 -22.24
CA PRO A 167 21.03 56.53 -23.50
C PRO A 167 21.50 57.99 -23.43
N GLN A 168 22.79 58.22 -23.66
CA GLN A 168 23.31 59.57 -23.90
C GLN A 168 22.94 59.99 -25.34
N THR A 169 22.11 61.00 -25.43
CA THR A 169 21.86 61.77 -26.69
C THR A 169 23.04 62.68 -27.00
N ARG A 170 23.47 62.61 -28.23
CA ARG A 170 24.31 63.61 -28.88
C ARG A 170 23.77 63.85 -30.29
#